data_a373784c37519c8666f8c119673de3eb
#
_entry.id   a373784c37519c8666f8c119673de3eb
#
_cell.length_a   1.000
_cell.length_b   1.000
_cell.length_c   1.000
_cell.angle_alpha   90.00
_cell.angle_beta   90.00
_cell.angle_gamma   90.00
#
_symmetry.space_group_name_H-M   'P 1'
#
loop_
_entity.id
_entity.type
_entity.pdbx_description
1 polymer ?
#
loop_
_entity_poly.entity_id
_entity_poly.type
_entity_poly.pdbx_seq_one_letter_code
_entity_poly.pdbx_strand_id
1 'polypeptide(L)'
;LAIVDTGSLVRASQVLNVTQSTVTARLKALEDEIGQQLLNRQKSGTTLTPAGTRLLSYARIMTGLWRQAKYETGLPAGLASVCTFGCDPGLWHGPGRACFNGGIAENPDMALSVRQGGARDLERWLTEGAVDVILTFEGVTRGAQTVHALPPEPIVLYSDRPDTPMDCDPRYIFVDHGEDYRRQHGED
;
A
#
# COMPACT_ATOMS: atom_id res chain seq x y z
N LEU A 1 1.43 6.32 15.28
CA LEU A 1 1.70 6.20 13.86
C LEU A 1 2.64 7.30 13.37
N ALA A 2 2.28 8.58 13.40
CA ALA A 2 3.07 9.68 12.85
C ALA A 2 4.54 9.71 13.29
N ILE A 3 4.86 9.31 14.54
CA ILE A 3 6.25 9.22 15.02
C ILE A 3 7.03 8.13 14.29
N VAL A 4 6.38 7.00 14.02
CA VAL A 4 7.00 5.87 13.29
C VAL A 4 7.24 6.24 11.84
N ASP A 5 6.24 6.83 11.18
CA ASP A 5 6.31 7.21 9.77
C ASP A 5 7.34 8.31 9.48
N THR A 6 7.55 9.22 10.45
CA THR A 6 8.52 10.32 10.32
C THR A 6 9.88 10.02 10.97
N GLY A 7 9.98 9.00 11.81
CA GLY A 7 11.16 8.67 12.61
C GLY A 7 11.51 9.71 13.69
N SER A 8 10.64 10.70 13.95
CA SER A 8 10.95 11.85 14.82
C SER A 8 9.71 12.44 15.49
N LEU A 9 9.79 12.69 16.79
CA LEU A 9 8.74 13.41 17.54
C LEU A 9 8.52 14.84 17.04
N VAL A 10 9.59 15.52 16.61
CA VAL A 10 9.49 16.87 16.06
C VAL A 10 8.77 16.85 14.72
N ARG A 11 9.18 16.00 13.80
CA ARG A 11 8.50 15.87 12.48
C ARG A 11 7.07 15.39 12.63
N ALA A 12 6.81 14.46 13.55
CA ALA A 12 5.44 14.03 13.84
C ALA A 12 4.55 15.17 14.34
N SER A 13 5.09 16.08 15.18
CA SER A 13 4.33 17.24 15.66
C SER A 13 3.96 18.20 14.53
N GLN A 14 4.86 18.40 13.56
CA GLN A 14 4.60 19.21 12.37
C GLN A 14 3.50 18.60 11.49
N VAL A 15 3.58 17.28 11.21
CA VAL A 15 2.57 16.57 10.41
C VAL A 15 1.20 16.59 11.08
N LEU A 16 1.15 16.53 12.41
CA LEU A 16 -0.09 16.53 13.18
C LEU A 16 -0.60 17.93 13.54
N ASN A 17 0.11 18.99 13.15
CA ASN A 17 -0.20 20.39 13.51
C ASN A 17 -0.41 20.60 15.02
N VAL A 18 0.46 20.01 15.83
CA VAL A 18 0.47 20.14 17.30
C VAL A 18 1.89 20.42 17.81
N THR A 19 2.03 20.81 19.07
CA THR A 19 3.35 21.01 19.67
C THR A 19 4.05 19.66 19.94
N GLN A 20 5.38 19.67 19.96
CA GLN A 20 6.16 18.46 20.34
C GLN A 20 5.83 17.99 21.76
N SER A 21 5.56 18.91 22.71
CA SER A 21 5.12 18.58 24.06
C SER A 21 3.80 17.81 24.05
N THR A 22 2.85 18.19 23.21
CA THR A 22 1.59 17.48 23.02
C THR A 22 1.80 16.06 22.51
N VAL A 23 2.67 15.86 21.51
CA VAL A 23 3.02 14.53 21.01
C VAL A 23 3.66 13.68 22.11
N THR A 24 4.59 14.27 22.86
CA THR A 24 5.26 13.59 23.98
C THR A 24 4.27 13.19 25.07
N ALA A 25 3.36 14.08 25.46
CA ALA A 25 2.36 13.80 26.48
C ALA A 25 1.38 12.69 26.04
N ARG A 26 0.92 12.72 24.78
CA ARG A 26 0.04 11.67 24.23
C ARG A 26 0.74 10.31 24.14
N LEU A 27 2.00 10.28 23.75
CA LEU A 27 2.79 9.04 23.74
C LEU A 27 2.93 8.49 25.17
N LYS A 28 3.30 9.34 26.12
CA LYS A 28 3.44 8.93 27.53
C LYS A 28 2.12 8.38 28.09
N ALA A 29 1.00 9.05 27.86
CA ALA A 29 -0.30 8.58 28.30
C ALA A 29 -0.65 7.19 27.73
N LEU A 30 -0.32 6.94 26.45
CA LEU A 30 -0.52 5.64 25.82
C LEU A 30 0.41 4.57 26.43
N GLU A 31 1.68 4.90 26.69
CA GLU A 31 2.64 3.99 27.32
C GLU A 31 2.24 3.66 28.75
N ASP A 32 1.74 4.64 29.51
CA ASP A 32 1.24 4.48 30.87
C ASP A 32 -0.01 3.57 30.91
N GLU A 33 -0.95 3.73 29.95
CA GLU A 33 -2.15 2.90 29.83
C GLU A 33 -1.81 1.44 29.47
N ILE A 34 -0.85 1.23 28.58
CA ILE A 34 -0.40 -0.11 28.18
C ILE A 34 0.54 -0.74 29.20
N GLY A 35 1.14 0.06 30.07
CA GLY A 35 2.13 -0.37 31.05
C GLY A 35 3.49 -0.75 30.46
N GLN A 36 3.78 -0.38 29.21
CA GLN A 36 5.03 -0.69 28.51
C GLN A 36 5.49 0.48 27.64
N GLN A 37 6.81 0.66 27.56
CA GLN A 37 7.38 1.58 26.58
C GLN A 37 7.19 1.04 25.16
N LEU A 38 6.74 1.91 24.27
CA LEU A 38 6.48 1.60 22.87
C LEU A 38 7.60 2.07 21.95
N LEU A 39 8.34 3.09 22.37
CA LEU A 39 9.41 3.71 21.59
C LEU A 39 10.71 3.82 22.39
N ASN A 40 11.82 3.48 21.75
CA ASN A 40 13.17 3.77 22.18
C ASN A 40 13.61 5.12 21.62
N ARG A 41 14.07 6.03 22.47
CA ARG A 41 14.64 7.31 22.05
C ARG A 41 16.16 7.18 21.98
N GLN A 42 16.73 7.38 20.83
CA GLN A 42 18.17 7.40 20.60
C GLN A 42 18.59 8.74 19.98
N LYS A 43 19.88 9.07 20.07
CA LYS A 43 20.42 10.27 19.41
C LYS A 43 20.22 10.25 17.88
N SER A 44 20.16 9.06 17.30
CA SER A 44 19.93 8.83 15.87
C SER A 44 18.45 8.86 15.45
N GLY A 45 17.50 9.00 16.38
CA GLY A 45 16.07 9.00 16.09
C GLY A 45 15.26 8.13 17.05
N THR A 46 14.04 7.80 16.63
CA THR A 46 13.08 7.03 17.43
C THR A 46 12.85 5.68 16.76
N THR A 47 13.02 4.58 17.51
CA THR A 47 12.76 3.21 17.06
C THR A 47 11.68 2.55 17.89
N LEU A 48 10.98 1.55 17.33
CA LEU A 48 9.98 0.78 18.07
C LEU A 48 10.65 -0.20 19.06
N THR A 49 10.00 -0.37 20.20
CA THR A 49 10.24 -1.53 21.06
C THR A 49 9.51 -2.76 20.50
N PRO A 50 9.76 -3.98 21.01
CA PRO A 50 8.96 -5.16 20.65
C PRO A 50 7.46 -4.98 20.95
N ALA A 51 7.11 -4.27 22.05
CA ALA A 51 5.72 -3.91 22.36
C ALA A 51 5.15 -2.92 21.35
N GLY A 52 5.94 -1.90 20.98
CA GLY A 52 5.57 -0.93 19.97
C GLY A 52 5.34 -1.56 18.59
N THR A 53 6.17 -2.53 18.20
CA THR A 53 6.01 -3.28 16.94
C THR A 53 4.69 -4.05 16.92
N ARG A 54 4.35 -4.73 18.01
CA ARG A 54 3.07 -5.44 18.13
C ARG A 54 1.87 -4.48 18.07
N LEU A 55 1.93 -3.39 18.83
CA LEU A 55 0.85 -2.39 18.84
C LEU A 55 0.67 -1.69 17.51
N LEU A 56 1.75 -1.47 16.75
CA LEU A 56 1.72 -0.77 15.48
C LEU A 56 0.75 -1.42 14.48
N SER A 57 0.75 -2.75 14.38
CA SER A 57 -0.16 -3.47 13.48
C SER A 57 -1.63 -3.22 13.84
N TYR A 58 -1.97 -3.31 15.14
CA TYR A 58 -3.33 -3.01 15.60
C TYR A 58 -3.71 -1.54 15.40
N ALA A 59 -2.79 -0.62 15.68
CA ALA A 59 -3.04 0.80 15.49
C ALA A 59 -3.32 1.16 14.03
N ARG A 60 -2.65 0.51 13.08
CA ARG A 60 -2.89 0.66 11.64
C ARG A 60 -4.26 0.14 11.23
N ILE A 61 -4.62 -1.06 11.71
CA ILE A 61 -5.96 -1.63 11.46
C ILE A 61 -7.07 -0.72 12.02
N MET A 62 -6.94 -0.26 13.26
CA MET A 62 -7.92 0.64 13.88
C MET A 62 -8.09 1.95 13.12
N THR A 63 -6.98 2.55 12.63
CA THR A 63 -7.06 3.77 11.82
C THR A 63 -7.64 3.51 10.43
N GLY A 64 -7.41 2.33 9.86
CA GLY A 64 -8.05 1.87 8.63
C GLY A 64 -9.57 1.76 8.78
N LEU A 65 -10.02 1.01 9.81
CA LEU A 65 -11.44 0.85 10.15
C LEU A 65 -12.13 2.19 10.43
N TRP A 66 -11.46 3.09 11.16
CA TRP A 66 -11.99 4.43 11.41
C TRP A 66 -12.18 5.23 10.11
N ARG A 67 -11.24 5.11 9.18
CA ARG A 67 -11.34 5.76 7.88
C ARG A 67 -12.50 5.19 7.08
N GLN A 68 -12.64 3.87 7.04
CA GLN A 68 -13.75 3.18 6.38
C GLN A 68 -15.10 3.63 6.98
N ALA A 69 -15.26 3.61 8.30
CA ALA A 69 -16.45 4.07 8.98
C ALA A 69 -16.82 5.52 8.63
N LYS A 70 -15.82 6.41 8.53
CA LYS A 70 -16.04 7.79 8.09
C LYS A 70 -16.51 7.88 6.64
N TYR A 71 -16.01 7.06 5.74
CA TYR A 71 -16.47 7.03 4.36
C TYR A 71 -17.91 6.50 4.28
N GLU A 72 -18.19 5.40 4.94
CA GLU A 72 -19.54 4.79 4.94
C GLU A 72 -20.59 5.73 5.53
N THR A 73 -20.28 6.45 6.61
CA THR A 73 -21.21 7.44 7.20
C THR A 73 -21.41 8.70 6.36
N GLY A 74 -20.51 8.98 5.43
CA GLY A 74 -20.57 10.12 4.51
C GLY A 74 -21.07 9.78 3.11
N LEU A 75 -21.53 8.53 2.86
CA LEU A 75 -21.97 8.11 1.54
C LEU A 75 -23.24 8.86 1.10
N PRO A 76 -23.31 9.26 -0.18
CA PRO A 76 -24.55 9.74 -0.78
C PRO A 76 -25.67 8.71 -0.69
N ALA A 77 -26.90 9.20 -0.71
CA ALA A 77 -28.09 8.33 -0.75
C ALA A 77 -28.05 7.39 -1.98
N GLY A 78 -28.25 6.10 -1.74
CA GLY A 78 -28.23 5.06 -2.77
C GLY A 78 -26.91 4.27 -2.82
N LEU A 79 -25.89 4.66 -2.06
CA LEU A 79 -24.69 3.85 -1.88
C LEU A 79 -24.69 3.19 -0.50
N ALA A 80 -24.41 1.89 -0.46
CA ALA A 80 -24.41 1.07 0.75
C ALA A 80 -23.01 0.78 1.31
N SER A 81 -21.98 0.84 0.47
CA SER A 81 -20.61 0.50 0.84
C SER A 81 -19.56 1.27 0.05
N VAL A 82 -18.31 1.19 0.50
CA VAL A 82 -17.13 1.75 -0.20
C VAL A 82 -16.11 0.64 -0.36
N CYS A 83 -15.52 0.54 -1.55
CA CYS A 83 -14.34 -0.28 -1.78
C CYS A 83 -13.24 0.58 -2.41
N THR A 84 -12.05 0.52 -1.84
CA THR A 84 -10.85 1.18 -2.38
C THR A 84 -9.96 0.15 -3.03
N PHE A 85 -9.82 0.25 -4.35
CA PHE A 85 -9.00 -0.63 -5.17
C PHE A 85 -7.60 -0.05 -5.35
N GLY A 86 -6.57 -0.74 -4.88
CA GLY A 86 -5.17 -0.43 -5.11
C GLY A 86 -4.68 -1.10 -6.39
N CYS A 87 -4.01 -0.38 -7.27
CA CYS A 87 -3.54 -0.94 -8.54
C CYS A 87 -2.13 -0.47 -8.86
N ASP A 88 -1.28 -1.40 -9.32
CA ASP A 88 -0.01 -1.03 -9.92
C ASP A 88 -0.27 -0.22 -11.20
N PRO A 89 0.43 0.92 -11.40
CA PRO A 89 0.24 1.74 -12.59
C PRO A 89 0.41 0.99 -13.91
N GLY A 90 1.33 0.02 -13.96
CA GLY A 90 1.58 -0.82 -15.14
C GLY A 90 0.41 -1.74 -15.50
N LEU A 91 -0.43 -2.11 -14.52
CA LEU A 91 -1.60 -2.96 -14.71
C LEU A 91 -2.89 -2.18 -14.99
N TRP A 92 -2.88 -0.84 -14.81
CA TRP A 92 -4.10 -0.05 -14.90
C TRP A 92 -4.76 -0.07 -16.29
N HIS A 93 -3.98 0.05 -17.35
CA HIS A 93 -4.51 0.13 -18.71
C HIS A 93 -5.07 -1.18 -19.28
N GLY A 94 -4.81 -2.31 -18.62
CA GLY A 94 -5.32 -3.63 -18.96
C GLY A 94 -6.26 -4.17 -17.86
N PRO A 95 -5.79 -5.17 -17.10
CA PRO A 95 -6.60 -5.88 -16.12
C PRO A 95 -7.13 -4.98 -14.99
N GLY A 96 -6.40 -3.95 -14.59
CA GLY A 96 -6.83 -3.03 -13.53
C GLY A 96 -8.13 -2.31 -13.88
N ARG A 97 -8.21 -1.76 -15.10
CA ARG A 97 -9.42 -1.08 -15.57
C ARG A 97 -10.58 -2.04 -15.81
N ALA A 98 -10.29 -3.26 -16.23
CA ALA A 98 -11.31 -4.29 -16.39
C ALA A 98 -11.92 -4.69 -15.05
N CYS A 99 -11.09 -4.94 -14.03
CA CYS A 99 -11.54 -5.21 -12.65
C CYS A 99 -12.35 -4.06 -12.07
N PHE A 100 -11.89 -2.82 -12.25
CA PHE A 100 -12.59 -1.63 -11.77
C PHE A 100 -13.99 -1.48 -12.39
N ASN A 101 -14.08 -1.58 -13.71
CA ASN A 101 -15.35 -1.48 -14.43
C ASN A 101 -16.31 -2.64 -14.10
N GLY A 102 -15.78 -3.87 -13.98
CA GLY A 102 -16.55 -5.04 -13.56
C GLY A 102 -17.09 -4.85 -12.13
N GLY A 103 -16.26 -4.37 -11.21
CA GLY A 103 -16.67 -4.07 -9.85
C GLY A 103 -17.85 -3.09 -9.77
N ILE A 104 -17.83 -2.01 -10.55
CA ILE A 104 -18.94 -1.05 -10.64
C ILE A 104 -20.21 -1.70 -11.23
N ALA A 105 -20.05 -2.49 -12.30
CA ALA A 105 -21.20 -3.08 -12.98
C ALA A 105 -21.91 -4.13 -12.12
N GLU A 106 -21.17 -4.90 -11.34
CA GLU A 106 -21.71 -5.96 -10.48
C GLU A 106 -22.23 -5.44 -9.14
N ASN A 107 -21.79 -4.26 -8.69
CA ASN A 107 -22.13 -3.68 -7.39
C ASN A 107 -22.55 -2.21 -7.54
N PRO A 108 -23.74 -1.92 -8.08
CA PRO A 108 -24.18 -0.56 -8.40
C PRO A 108 -24.43 0.32 -7.16
N ASP A 109 -24.56 -0.29 -5.98
CA ASP A 109 -24.71 0.38 -4.69
C ASP A 109 -23.38 0.55 -3.92
N MET A 110 -22.26 0.17 -4.54
CA MET A 110 -20.91 0.33 -3.96
C MET A 110 -20.18 1.51 -4.60
N ALA A 111 -19.70 2.43 -3.74
CA ALA A 111 -18.76 3.45 -4.18
C ALA A 111 -17.36 2.82 -4.40
N LEU A 112 -16.86 2.88 -5.61
CA LEU A 112 -15.53 2.37 -5.92
C LEU A 112 -14.54 3.52 -6.10
N SER A 113 -13.43 3.47 -5.40
CA SER A 113 -12.31 4.38 -5.59
C SER A 113 -11.05 3.64 -6.02
N VAL A 114 -10.16 4.32 -6.73
CA VAL A 114 -8.89 3.72 -7.14
C VAL A 114 -7.70 4.49 -6.58
N ARG A 115 -6.67 3.76 -6.18
CA ARG A 115 -5.41 4.30 -5.71
C ARG A 115 -4.26 3.58 -6.41
N GLN A 116 -3.36 4.32 -7.05
CA GLN A 116 -2.22 3.74 -7.76
C GLN A 116 -0.94 3.87 -6.94
N GLY A 117 -0.11 2.83 -6.97
CA GLY A 117 1.18 2.80 -6.28
C GLY A 117 1.96 1.54 -6.62
N GLY A 118 3.28 1.54 -6.36
CA GLY A 118 4.10 0.35 -6.54
C GLY A 118 3.82 -0.73 -5.49
N ALA A 119 4.32 -1.94 -5.72
CA ALA A 119 4.04 -3.13 -4.90
C ALA A 119 4.19 -2.89 -3.39
N ARG A 120 5.27 -2.25 -2.94
CA ARG A 120 5.51 -1.95 -1.51
C ARG A 120 4.46 -1.01 -0.92
N ASP A 121 4.00 -0.02 -1.68
CA ASP A 121 2.96 0.90 -1.22
C ASP A 121 1.61 0.20 -1.16
N LEU A 122 1.29 -0.61 -2.16
CA LEU A 122 0.06 -1.41 -2.23
C LEU A 122 -0.03 -2.38 -1.05
N GLU A 123 1.03 -3.14 -0.76
CA GLU A 123 1.11 -4.02 0.40
C GLU A 123 0.89 -3.28 1.72
N ARG A 124 1.57 -2.16 1.88
CA ARG A 124 1.44 -1.32 3.05
C ARG A 124 -0.01 -0.83 3.20
N TRP A 125 -0.61 -0.29 2.14
CA TRP A 125 -1.99 0.22 2.17
C TRP A 125 -3.00 -0.88 2.46
N LEU A 126 -2.82 -2.08 1.90
CA LEU A 126 -3.67 -3.23 2.21
C LEU A 126 -3.55 -3.62 3.69
N THR A 127 -2.33 -3.71 4.21
CA THR A 127 -2.06 -4.01 5.63
C THR A 127 -2.62 -2.94 6.57
N GLU A 128 -2.60 -1.67 6.15
CA GLU A 128 -3.12 -0.53 6.91
C GLU A 128 -4.64 -0.33 6.76
N GLY A 129 -5.31 -1.15 5.95
CA GLY A 129 -6.73 -0.96 5.61
C GLY A 129 -6.99 0.36 4.87
N ALA A 130 -6.01 0.85 4.12
CA ALA A 130 -6.13 2.04 3.29
C ALA A 130 -6.65 1.71 1.88
N VAL A 131 -6.57 0.46 1.50
CA VAL A 131 -7.20 -0.18 0.35
C VAL A 131 -7.76 -1.53 0.78
N ASP A 132 -8.82 -1.99 0.14
CA ASP A 132 -9.51 -3.23 0.47
C ASP A 132 -9.02 -4.39 -0.40
N VAL A 133 -8.64 -4.10 -1.62
CA VAL A 133 -8.10 -5.06 -2.58
C VAL A 133 -6.97 -4.42 -3.37
N ILE A 134 -5.97 -5.21 -3.77
CA ILE A 134 -4.87 -4.74 -4.61
C ILE A 134 -4.69 -5.63 -5.83
N LEU A 135 -4.25 -5.03 -6.92
CA LEU A 135 -3.77 -5.71 -8.11
C LEU A 135 -2.30 -5.34 -8.33
N THR A 136 -1.44 -6.33 -8.34
CA THR A 136 0.01 -6.17 -8.43
C THR A 136 0.63 -7.32 -9.21
N PHE A 137 1.80 -7.09 -9.82
CA PHE A 137 2.58 -8.15 -10.48
C PHE A 137 3.21 -9.13 -9.48
N GLU A 138 3.50 -8.67 -8.28
CA GLU A 138 4.17 -9.48 -7.27
C GLU A 138 3.15 -10.15 -6.36
N GLY A 139 3.30 -11.47 -6.20
CA GLY A 139 2.47 -12.23 -5.28
C GLY A 139 2.81 -11.88 -3.82
N VAL A 140 1.83 -11.36 -3.10
CA VAL A 140 1.96 -11.05 -1.68
C VAL A 140 1.23 -12.11 -0.87
N THR A 141 1.97 -12.87 -0.09
CA THR A 141 1.41 -13.86 0.84
C THR A 141 1.83 -13.53 2.26
N ARG A 142 1.14 -12.59 2.91
CA ARG A 142 1.37 -12.33 4.35
C ARG A 142 0.05 -12.17 5.09
N GLY A 143 -0.17 -13.03 6.09
CA GLY A 143 -1.29 -12.91 7.01
C GLY A 143 -2.61 -13.51 6.49
N ALA A 144 -3.73 -12.93 6.88
CA ALA A 144 -5.10 -13.39 6.57
C ALA A 144 -5.63 -12.90 5.20
N GLN A 145 -4.75 -12.72 4.21
CA GLN A 145 -5.12 -12.24 2.87
C GLN A 145 -5.52 -13.40 1.97
N THR A 146 -6.55 -13.21 1.16
CA THR A 146 -6.90 -14.12 0.08
C THR A 146 -6.21 -13.65 -1.19
N VAL A 147 -5.48 -14.54 -1.85
CA VAL A 147 -4.75 -14.24 -3.09
C VAL A 147 -5.39 -15.01 -4.24
N HIS A 148 -5.71 -14.30 -5.31
CA HIS A 148 -6.18 -14.88 -6.57
C HIS A 148 -5.16 -14.58 -7.66
N ALA A 149 -4.55 -15.63 -8.22
CA ALA A 149 -3.68 -15.48 -9.38
C ALA A 149 -4.52 -15.25 -10.64
N LEU A 150 -4.22 -14.19 -11.37
CA LEU A 150 -4.77 -13.99 -12.70
C LEU A 150 -3.96 -14.80 -13.73
N PRO A 151 -4.55 -15.11 -14.90
CA PRO A 151 -3.79 -15.73 -15.99
C PRO A 151 -2.58 -14.86 -16.34
N PRO A 152 -1.39 -15.48 -16.59
CA PRO A 152 -0.21 -14.73 -16.99
C PRO A 152 -0.41 -14.11 -18.38
N GLU A 153 -0.01 -12.85 -18.54
CA GLU A 153 0.08 -12.21 -19.84
C GLU A 153 1.49 -12.37 -20.41
N PRO A 154 1.63 -12.72 -21.70
CA PRO A 154 2.93 -12.83 -22.33
C PRO A 154 3.56 -11.45 -22.47
N ILE A 155 4.79 -11.30 -22.03
CA ILE A 155 5.61 -10.13 -22.33
C ILE A 155 6.27 -10.41 -23.69
N VAL A 156 6.10 -9.49 -24.63
CA VAL A 156 6.63 -9.62 -25.99
C VAL A 156 7.59 -8.48 -26.27
N LEU A 157 8.67 -8.82 -26.98
CA LEU A 157 9.64 -7.83 -27.45
C LEU A 157 9.11 -7.19 -28.73
N TYR A 158 9.07 -5.86 -28.77
CA TYR A 158 8.75 -5.09 -29.97
C TYR A 158 10.00 -4.47 -30.57
N SER A 159 10.06 -4.47 -31.90
CA SER A 159 11.12 -3.78 -32.65
C SER A 159 10.48 -2.89 -33.72
N ASP A 160 11.12 -1.76 -33.99
CA ASP A 160 10.81 -0.85 -35.10
C ASP A 160 11.37 -1.34 -36.43
N ARG A 161 12.09 -2.49 -36.43
CA ARG A 161 12.72 -3.08 -37.61
C ARG A 161 12.39 -4.56 -37.73
N PRO A 162 12.15 -5.05 -38.95
CA PRO A 162 12.08 -6.48 -39.21
C PRO A 162 13.45 -7.13 -38.91
N ASP A 163 13.41 -8.40 -38.54
CA ASP A 163 14.58 -9.25 -38.34
C ASP A 163 15.63 -8.73 -37.28
N THR A 164 15.14 -7.99 -36.29
CA THR A 164 15.99 -7.58 -35.18
C THR A 164 16.44 -8.81 -34.39
N PRO A 165 17.77 -9.05 -34.24
CA PRO A 165 18.24 -10.16 -33.42
C PRO A 165 17.84 -9.98 -31.96
N MET A 166 17.54 -11.08 -31.29
CA MET A 166 17.16 -11.10 -29.86
C MET A 166 18.35 -10.82 -28.93
N ASP A 167 19.58 -10.79 -29.47
CA ASP A 167 20.79 -10.47 -28.72
C ASP A 167 20.85 -8.98 -28.37
N CYS A 168 21.51 -8.65 -27.28
CA CYS A 168 21.63 -7.31 -26.69
C CYS A 168 21.92 -6.22 -27.73
N ASP A 169 20.89 -5.66 -28.36
CA ASP A 169 21.03 -4.46 -29.19
C ASP A 169 21.31 -3.27 -28.24
N PRO A 170 22.35 -2.44 -28.50
CA PRO A 170 22.64 -1.25 -27.67
C PRO A 170 21.49 -0.23 -27.63
N ARG A 171 20.46 -0.41 -28.43
CA ARG A 171 19.22 0.40 -28.42
C ARG A 171 18.07 -0.27 -27.70
N TYR A 172 18.31 -1.42 -27.06
CA TYR A 172 17.30 -2.09 -26.26
C TYR A 172 16.82 -1.18 -25.12
N ILE A 173 15.51 -1.00 -25.03
CA ILE A 173 14.86 -0.24 -23.96
C ILE A 173 14.29 -1.24 -22.96
N PHE A 174 14.96 -1.34 -21.81
CA PHE A 174 14.45 -2.15 -20.71
C PHE A 174 13.30 -1.43 -20.01
N VAL A 175 12.16 -2.10 -19.90
CA VAL A 175 11.02 -1.63 -19.11
C VAL A 175 10.96 -2.46 -17.83
N ASP A 176 11.14 -1.82 -16.68
CA ASP A 176 11.15 -2.49 -15.40
C ASP A 176 9.73 -2.88 -14.96
N HIS A 177 9.46 -4.17 -14.86
CA HIS A 177 8.19 -4.74 -14.39
C HIS A 177 8.28 -5.31 -12.96
N GLY A 178 9.31 -4.96 -12.20
CA GLY A 178 9.49 -5.40 -10.82
C GLY A 178 10.66 -6.37 -10.61
N GLU A 179 10.84 -6.79 -9.36
CA GLU A 179 12.03 -7.55 -8.95
C GLU A 179 12.08 -8.95 -9.58
N ASP A 180 10.95 -9.64 -9.65
CA ASP A 180 10.86 -10.98 -10.26
C ASP A 180 11.15 -10.92 -11.76
N TYR A 181 10.66 -9.90 -12.46
CA TYR A 181 10.95 -9.68 -13.87
C TYR A 181 12.43 -9.40 -14.10
N ARG A 182 13.05 -8.53 -13.29
CA ARG A 182 14.51 -8.24 -13.39
C ARG A 182 15.36 -9.47 -13.22
N ARG A 183 14.98 -10.35 -12.28
CA ARG A 183 15.68 -11.60 -12.04
C ARG A 183 15.59 -12.52 -13.24
N GLN A 184 14.40 -12.76 -13.76
CA GLN A 184 14.18 -13.61 -14.92
C GLN A 184 14.86 -13.06 -16.19
N HIS A 185 14.78 -11.74 -16.40
CA HIS A 185 15.41 -11.08 -17.55
C HIS A 185 16.94 -11.07 -17.51
N GLY A 186 17.55 -11.15 -16.34
CA GLY A 186 19.01 -11.23 -16.19
C GLY A 186 19.58 -12.64 -16.14
N GLU A 187 18.73 -13.66 -16.16
CA GLU A 187 19.11 -15.08 -16.18
C GLU A 187 19.18 -15.67 -17.61
N ASP A 188 18.72 -14.95 -18.63
CA ASP A 188 18.80 -15.27 -20.04
C ASP A 188 19.97 -14.49 -20.72
#